data_99bd20b8d4f4d897f384f3cfc0bc4a97
#
_entry.id   99bd20b8d4f4d897f384f3cfc0bc4a97
#
_cell.length_a   1.000
_cell.length_b   1.000
_cell.length_c   1.000
_cell.angle_alpha   90.00
_cell.angle_beta   90.00
_cell.angle_gamma   90.00
#
_symmetry.space_group_name_H-M   'P 1'
#
loop_
_entity.id
_entity.type
_entity.pdbx_description
1 polymer ?
#
loop_
_entity_poly.entity_id
_entity_poly.type
_entity_poly.pdbx_seq_one_letter_code
_entity_poly.pdbx_strand_id
1 'polypeptide(L)'
;TLETQHDHQRHKQHSHTNMDPHIWLSPPLVKIQAEHILNGLISIDPSNREQYKNNYIKFLSLIDHLDKELRTLFSRTTQQKKFLVFHPSWGYFADAYGLTQISIEIEGKTPKAREIKNLIEFSLLNHIQLIFVQPQFSVKQAEIIANEINGQIIYADPLAENWEKNIQAVAVSIKQALK
;
A
#
# COMPACT_ATOMS: atom_id res chain seq x y z
N THR A 1 -30.68 42.28 34.94
CA THR A 1 -30.46 41.58 33.64
C THR A 1 -28.99 41.34 33.44
N LEU A 2 -28.53 40.15 33.80
CA LEU A 2 -27.17 39.68 33.57
C LEU A 2 -27.25 38.52 32.60
N GLU A 3 -26.78 38.75 31.36
CA GLU A 3 -26.61 37.74 30.32
C GLU A 3 -25.37 36.94 30.66
N THR A 4 -25.54 35.64 30.89
CA THR A 4 -24.44 34.67 31.03
C THR A 4 -24.07 34.19 29.65
N GLN A 5 -22.89 34.61 29.20
CA GLN A 5 -22.26 34.06 27.96
C GLN A 5 -21.77 32.63 28.28
N HIS A 6 -22.37 31.64 27.63
CA HIS A 6 -21.85 30.28 27.61
C HIS A 6 -20.71 30.19 26.59
N ASP A 7 -19.50 30.12 27.11
CA ASP A 7 -18.27 29.87 26.38
C ASP A 7 -18.27 28.39 25.91
N HIS A 8 -18.58 28.17 24.62
CA HIS A 8 -18.46 26.88 23.98
C HIS A 8 -16.98 26.60 23.71
N GLN A 9 -16.31 25.98 24.65
CA GLN A 9 -15.00 25.38 24.41
C GLN A 9 -15.14 24.33 23.27
N ARG A 10 -14.72 24.72 22.08
CA ARG A 10 -14.49 23.79 20.96
C ARG A 10 -13.36 22.85 21.36
N HIS A 11 -13.71 21.64 21.80
CA HIS A 11 -12.76 20.54 21.87
C HIS A 11 -12.20 20.34 20.46
N LYS A 12 -10.97 20.80 20.22
CA LYS A 12 -10.17 20.39 19.09
C LYS A 12 -9.97 18.89 19.23
N GLN A 13 -10.79 18.10 18.53
CA GLN A 13 -10.49 16.70 18.26
C GLN A 13 -9.15 16.69 17.53
N HIS A 14 -8.09 16.29 18.21
CA HIS A 14 -6.86 15.86 17.57
C HIS A 14 -7.21 14.59 16.80
N SER A 15 -7.59 14.73 15.54
CA SER A 15 -7.58 13.61 14.61
C SER A 15 -6.12 13.20 14.49
N HIS A 16 -5.75 12.14 15.18
CA HIS A 16 -4.55 11.40 14.83
C HIS A 16 -4.81 10.88 13.41
N THR A 17 -4.35 11.62 12.42
CA THR A 17 -4.21 11.09 11.08
C THR A 17 -3.20 9.96 11.19
N ASN A 18 -3.70 8.73 11.27
CA ASN A 18 -2.84 7.56 11.18
C ASN A 18 -2.18 7.64 9.80
N MET A 19 -0.94 8.14 9.77
CA MET A 19 -0.14 8.11 8.55
C MET A 19 0.10 6.65 8.19
N ASP A 20 -0.04 6.33 6.92
CA ASP A 20 0.28 4.99 6.39
C ASP A 20 1.76 4.68 6.67
N PRO A 21 2.09 3.63 7.44
CA PRO A 21 3.47 3.28 7.74
C PRO A 21 4.17 2.50 6.62
N HIS A 22 3.45 1.99 5.61
CA HIS A 22 3.92 0.98 4.66
C HIS A 22 4.83 1.55 3.54
N ILE A 23 5.71 2.50 3.88
CA ILE A 23 6.59 3.18 2.92
C ILE A 23 7.57 2.23 2.22
N TRP A 24 7.91 1.08 2.83
CA TRP A 24 8.81 0.09 2.26
C TRP A 24 8.24 -0.67 1.06
N LEU A 25 6.94 -0.56 0.77
CA LEU A 25 6.33 -1.17 -0.41
C LEU A 25 6.44 -0.28 -1.66
N SER A 26 7.00 0.91 -1.54
CA SER A 26 7.23 1.83 -2.66
C SER A 26 8.73 1.94 -2.98
N PRO A 27 9.22 1.38 -4.08
CA PRO A 27 10.63 1.48 -4.48
C PRO A 27 11.19 2.90 -4.42
N PRO A 28 10.49 3.97 -4.90
CA PRO A 28 10.97 5.34 -4.74
C PRO A 28 11.19 5.77 -3.27
N LEU A 29 10.33 5.35 -2.34
CA LEU A 29 10.47 5.69 -0.92
C LEU A 29 11.56 4.85 -0.24
N VAL A 30 11.78 3.60 -0.70
CA VAL A 30 12.87 2.76 -0.19
C VAL A 30 14.25 3.36 -0.46
N LYS A 31 14.43 4.12 -1.54
CA LYS A 31 15.68 4.88 -1.77
C LYS A 31 15.96 5.87 -0.65
N ILE A 32 14.93 6.61 -0.21
CA ILE A 32 15.03 7.58 0.88
C ILE A 32 15.34 6.85 2.20
N GLN A 33 14.66 5.74 2.47
CA GLN A 33 14.96 4.92 3.63
C GLN A 33 16.41 4.40 3.63
N ALA A 34 16.88 3.90 2.48
CA ALA A 34 18.25 3.39 2.34
C ALA A 34 19.30 4.47 2.60
N GLU A 35 19.07 5.71 2.16
CA GLU A 35 19.95 6.85 2.45
C GLU A 35 20.01 7.17 3.95
N HIS A 36 18.87 7.19 4.63
CA HIS A 36 18.83 7.40 6.08
C HIS A 36 19.53 6.27 6.84
N ILE A 37 19.35 5.02 6.41
CA ILE A 37 20.04 3.85 6.99
C ILE A 37 21.55 3.97 6.79
N LEU A 38 22.01 4.32 5.59
CA LEU A 38 23.44 4.54 5.31
C LEU A 38 24.03 5.59 6.26
N ASN A 39 23.37 6.74 6.38
CA ASN A 39 23.84 7.82 7.23
C ASN A 39 23.88 7.42 8.70
N GLY A 40 22.88 6.69 9.18
CA GLY A 40 22.85 6.13 10.52
C GLY A 40 24.00 5.14 10.77
N LEU A 41 24.24 4.19 9.86
CA LEU A 41 25.33 3.22 9.95
C LEU A 41 26.70 3.92 9.98
N ILE A 42 26.93 4.90 9.11
CA ILE A 42 28.19 5.66 9.08
C ILE A 42 28.40 6.44 10.38
N SER A 43 27.33 6.93 10.99
CA SER A 43 27.41 7.69 12.26
C SER A 43 27.84 6.81 13.44
N ILE A 44 27.34 5.57 13.51
CA ILE A 44 27.62 4.64 14.63
C ILE A 44 28.87 3.80 14.41
N ASP A 45 29.24 3.54 13.15
CA ASP A 45 30.43 2.75 12.76
C ASP A 45 31.14 3.40 11.57
N PRO A 46 31.91 4.49 11.81
CA PRO A 46 32.61 5.22 10.75
C PRO A 46 33.74 4.39 10.08
N SER A 47 34.27 3.39 10.74
CA SER A 47 35.36 2.54 10.24
C SER A 47 34.95 1.73 9.01
N ASN A 48 33.68 1.34 8.93
CA ASN A 48 33.13 0.57 7.80
C ASN A 48 32.42 1.44 6.75
N ARG A 49 32.60 2.77 6.78
CA ARG A 49 31.97 3.73 5.86
C ARG A 49 31.99 3.31 4.40
N GLU A 50 33.17 2.93 3.88
CA GLU A 50 33.28 2.58 2.46
C GLU A 50 32.54 1.28 2.10
N GLN A 51 32.49 0.32 3.01
CA GLN A 51 31.70 -0.88 2.80
C GLN A 51 30.20 -0.57 2.76
N TYR A 52 29.71 0.28 3.68
CA TYR A 52 28.30 0.72 3.69
C TYR A 52 27.93 1.47 2.42
N LYS A 53 28.78 2.39 1.94
CA LYS A 53 28.57 3.10 0.68
C LYS A 53 28.50 2.17 -0.52
N ASN A 54 29.42 1.20 -0.59
CA ASN A 54 29.46 0.24 -1.69
C ASN A 54 28.18 -0.64 -1.71
N ASN A 55 27.71 -1.07 -0.55
CA ASN A 55 26.47 -1.83 -0.44
C ASN A 55 25.26 -0.98 -0.81
N TYR A 56 25.23 0.28 -0.36
CA TYR A 56 24.19 1.23 -0.70
C TYR A 56 24.09 1.46 -2.23
N ILE A 57 25.21 1.68 -2.92
CA ILE A 57 25.23 1.86 -4.37
C ILE A 57 24.66 0.64 -5.09
N LYS A 58 25.03 -0.58 -4.66
CA LYS A 58 24.48 -1.83 -5.23
C LYS A 58 22.98 -1.92 -5.00
N PHE A 59 22.51 -1.59 -3.80
CA PHE A 59 21.09 -1.62 -3.45
C PHE A 59 20.30 -0.57 -4.22
N LEU A 60 20.83 0.64 -4.38
CA LEU A 60 20.20 1.67 -5.23
C LEU A 60 20.04 1.20 -6.68
N SER A 61 21.07 0.56 -7.25
CA SER A 61 21.01 0.04 -8.62
C SER A 61 19.88 -1.00 -8.78
N LEU A 62 19.70 -1.87 -7.78
CA LEU A 62 18.61 -2.85 -7.75
C LEU A 62 17.25 -2.14 -7.71
N ILE A 63 17.09 -1.13 -6.82
CA ILE A 63 15.83 -0.39 -6.69
C ILE A 63 15.53 0.39 -7.98
N ASP A 64 16.54 1.01 -8.60
CA ASP A 64 16.38 1.76 -9.86
C ASP A 64 15.92 0.85 -11.00
N HIS A 65 16.47 -0.35 -11.07
CA HIS A 65 16.07 -1.35 -12.06
C HIS A 65 14.61 -1.76 -11.85
N LEU A 66 14.25 -2.13 -10.62
CA LEU A 66 12.88 -2.48 -10.25
C LEU A 66 11.88 -1.35 -10.53
N ASP A 67 12.19 -0.12 -10.12
CA ASP A 67 11.30 1.04 -10.35
C ASP A 67 11.06 1.27 -11.86
N LYS A 68 12.11 1.15 -12.67
CA LYS A 68 12.02 1.27 -14.14
C LYS A 68 11.16 0.18 -14.75
N GLU A 69 11.31 -1.07 -14.31
CA GLU A 69 10.47 -2.19 -14.77
C GLU A 69 8.99 -1.94 -14.43
N LEU A 70 8.69 -1.53 -13.19
CA LEU A 70 7.34 -1.25 -12.73
C LEU A 70 6.70 -0.09 -13.48
N ARG A 71 7.43 1.01 -13.72
CA ARG A 71 6.95 2.12 -14.56
C ARG A 71 6.64 1.66 -15.97
N THR A 72 7.49 0.81 -16.55
CA THR A 72 7.28 0.25 -17.88
C THR A 72 6.04 -0.65 -17.89
N LEU A 73 5.87 -1.50 -16.87
CA LEU A 73 4.74 -2.40 -16.73
C LEU A 73 3.39 -1.66 -16.71
N PHE A 74 3.32 -0.52 -15.99
CA PHE A 74 2.10 0.26 -15.82
C PHE A 74 1.92 1.43 -16.80
N SER A 75 2.92 1.76 -17.62
CA SER A 75 2.89 2.90 -18.56
C SER A 75 1.74 2.84 -19.57
N ARG A 76 1.32 1.64 -19.98
CA ARG A 76 0.27 1.40 -20.95
C ARG A 76 -1.09 1.04 -20.33
N THR A 77 -1.26 1.27 -19.04
CA THR A 77 -2.52 0.99 -18.35
C THR A 77 -3.42 2.21 -18.46
N THR A 78 -4.42 2.16 -19.36
CA THR A 78 -5.23 3.34 -19.72
C THR A 78 -6.60 3.39 -19.04
N GLN A 79 -7.18 2.27 -18.63
CA GLN A 79 -8.59 2.25 -18.21
C GLN A 79 -8.79 1.92 -16.73
N GLN A 80 -8.48 0.74 -16.27
CA GLN A 80 -8.75 0.36 -14.88
C GLN A 80 -7.47 0.39 -14.05
N LYS A 81 -7.45 1.24 -13.04
CA LYS A 81 -6.28 1.41 -12.16
C LYS A 81 -6.59 1.09 -10.71
N LYS A 82 -7.73 0.44 -10.45
CA LYS A 82 -8.22 0.18 -9.10
C LYS A 82 -8.11 -1.30 -8.77
N PHE A 83 -7.70 -1.61 -7.55
CA PHE A 83 -7.68 -2.97 -7.01
C PHE A 83 -8.11 -2.95 -5.54
N LEU A 84 -8.70 -4.04 -5.06
CA LEU A 84 -9.06 -4.20 -3.66
C LEU A 84 -7.88 -4.78 -2.88
N VAL A 85 -7.76 -4.35 -1.63
CA VAL A 85 -6.89 -4.95 -0.63
C VAL A 85 -7.69 -5.18 0.64
N PHE A 86 -7.40 -6.24 1.39
CA PHE A 86 -8.04 -6.40 2.69
C PHE A 86 -7.54 -5.30 3.63
N HIS A 87 -6.27 -5.28 3.96
CA HIS A 87 -5.61 -4.23 4.76
C HIS A 87 -4.87 -3.23 3.85
N PRO A 88 -5.00 -1.91 4.05
CA PRO A 88 -4.50 -0.88 3.13
C PRO A 88 -2.97 -0.66 3.20
N SER A 89 -2.18 -1.68 2.88
CA SER A 89 -0.71 -1.61 2.93
C SER A 89 -0.03 -1.17 1.62
N TRP A 90 -0.73 -1.20 0.49
CA TRP A 90 -0.15 -0.94 -0.83
C TRP A 90 -0.39 0.49 -1.35
N GLY A 91 -0.75 1.44 -0.47
CA GLY A 91 -1.09 2.82 -0.83
C GLY A 91 0.05 3.54 -1.54
N TYR A 92 1.24 3.56 -0.96
CA TYR A 92 2.42 4.21 -1.57
C TYR A 92 2.90 3.53 -2.85
N PHE A 93 2.75 2.21 -2.96
CA PHE A 93 3.00 1.50 -4.21
C PHE A 93 2.02 1.97 -5.29
N ALA A 94 0.73 1.98 -4.97
CA ALA A 94 -0.31 2.41 -5.89
C ALA A 94 -0.06 3.84 -6.40
N ASP A 95 0.22 4.77 -5.50
CA ASP A 95 0.51 6.17 -5.83
C ASP A 95 1.74 6.31 -6.75
N ALA A 96 2.83 5.60 -6.46
CA ALA A 96 4.06 5.64 -7.25
C ALA A 96 3.87 5.22 -8.72
N TYR A 97 2.89 4.36 -9.00
CA TYR A 97 2.65 3.78 -10.33
C TYR A 97 1.30 4.16 -10.94
N GLY A 98 0.63 5.18 -10.39
CA GLY A 98 -0.63 5.72 -10.89
C GLY A 98 -1.80 4.74 -10.77
N LEU A 99 -1.80 3.91 -9.74
CA LEU A 99 -2.86 2.97 -9.38
C LEU A 99 -3.68 3.50 -8.22
N THR A 100 -4.81 2.87 -7.91
CA THR A 100 -5.65 3.22 -6.77
C THR A 100 -5.97 1.98 -5.95
N GLN A 101 -5.51 1.95 -4.72
CA GLN A 101 -5.88 0.96 -3.73
C GLN A 101 -7.24 1.30 -3.12
N ILE A 102 -8.11 0.30 -2.97
CA ILE A 102 -9.38 0.39 -2.23
C ILE A 102 -9.34 -0.63 -1.10
N SER A 103 -9.44 -0.20 0.14
CA SER A 103 -9.41 -1.13 1.29
C SER A 103 -10.78 -1.74 1.57
N ILE A 104 -10.78 -3.00 2.00
CA ILE A 104 -11.96 -3.72 2.50
C ILE A 104 -12.19 -3.36 3.96
N GLU A 105 -11.15 -3.38 4.77
CA GLU A 105 -11.25 -2.94 6.17
C GLU A 105 -11.40 -1.42 6.27
N ILE A 106 -12.05 -0.96 7.32
CA ILE A 106 -12.27 0.46 7.61
C ILE A 106 -11.66 0.76 8.97
N GLU A 107 -10.65 1.63 9.01
CA GLU A 107 -9.94 2.03 10.25
C GLU A 107 -9.44 0.82 11.08
N GLY A 108 -8.94 -0.23 10.43
CA GLY A 108 -8.46 -1.45 11.08
C GLY A 108 -9.57 -2.34 11.62
N LYS A 109 -10.84 -2.12 11.22
CA LYS A 109 -11.99 -2.89 11.67
C LYS A 109 -12.61 -3.69 10.52
N THR A 110 -13.13 -4.85 10.85
CA THR A 110 -13.94 -5.66 9.94
C THR A 110 -15.18 -4.86 9.47
N PRO A 111 -15.44 -4.76 8.14
CA PRO A 111 -16.58 -4.02 7.63
C PRO A 111 -17.91 -4.65 8.04
N LYS A 112 -18.93 -3.82 8.22
CA LYS A 112 -20.31 -4.24 8.45
C LYS A 112 -20.96 -4.71 7.14
N ALA A 113 -22.05 -5.47 7.23
CA ALA A 113 -22.77 -5.99 6.06
C ALA A 113 -23.15 -4.92 5.03
N ARG A 114 -23.56 -3.72 5.46
CA ARG A 114 -23.87 -2.61 4.59
C ARG A 114 -22.63 -2.09 3.82
N GLU A 115 -21.48 -2.04 4.48
CA GLU A 115 -20.23 -1.60 3.90
C GLU A 115 -19.71 -2.60 2.86
N ILE A 116 -19.84 -3.89 3.15
CA ILE A 116 -19.54 -4.98 2.19
C ILE A 116 -20.44 -4.85 0.95
N LYS A 117 -21.75 -4.64 1.13
CA LYS A 117 -22.67 -4.45 0.01
C LYS A 117 -22.28 -3.25 -0.86
N ASN A 118 -22.00 -2.11 -0.24
CA ASN A 118 -21.57 -0.91 -0.97
C ASN A 118 -20.26 -1.15 -1.73
N LEU A 119 -19.33 -1.89 -1.14
CA LEU A 119 -18.05 -2.23 -1.77
C LEU A 119 -18.24 -3.17 -2.97
N ILE A 120 -19.14 -4.14 -2.87
CA ILE A 120 -19.50 -5.03 -3.99
C ILE A 120 -20.09 -4.21 -5.14
N GLU A 121 -21.10 -3.36 -4.87
CA GLU A 121 -21.73 -2.49 -5.88
C GLU A 121 -20.68 -1.58 -6.54
N PHE A 122 -19.82 -0.95 -5.74
CA PHE A 122 -18.72 -0.13 -6.24
C PHE A 122 -17.76 -0.93 -7.13
N SER A 123 -17.41 -2.14 -6.73
CA SER A 123 -16.47 -2.99 -7.47
C SER A 123 -17.05 -3.44 -8.80
N LEU A 124 -18.32 -3.82 -8.84
CA LEU A 124 -19.03 -4.16 -10.08
C LEU A 124 -19.09 -2.98 -11.05
N LEU A 125 -19.47 -1.79 -10.57
CA LEU A 125 -19.53 -0.56 -11.37
C LEU A 125 -18.16 -0.14 -11.93
N ASN A 126 -17.09 -0.45 -11.22
CA ASN A 126 -15.73 -0.14 -11.62
C ASN A 126 -14.99 -1.34 -12.23
N HIS A 127 -15.67 -2.47 -12.47
CA HIS A 127 -15.12 -3.73 -13.01
C HIS A 127 -13.88 -4.23 -12.25
N ILE A 128 -13.82 -4.02 -10.93
CA ILE A 128 -12.70 -4.49 -10.10
C ILE A 128 -12.88 -5.99 -9.86
N GLN A 129 -11.88 -6.78 -10.24
CA GLN A 129 -11.92 -8.24 -10.12
C GLN A 129 -10.73 -8.80 -9.33
N LEU A 130 -9.90 -7.94 -8.73
CA LEU A 130 -8.72 -8.37 -7.98
C LEU A 130 -8.80 -7.93 -6.54
N ILE A 131 -8.61 -8.89 -5.63
CA ILE A 131 -8.54 -8.66 -4.19
C ILE A 131 -7.22 -9.20 -3.66
N PHE A 132 -6.38 -8.33 -3.10
CA PHE A 132 -5.20 -8.74 -2.36
C PHE A 132 -5.53 -8.99 -0.89
N VAL A 133 -5.10 -10.14 -0.39
CA VAL A 133 -5.23 -10.52 1.02
C VAL A 133 -3.84 -10.82 1.58
N GLN A 134 -3.58 -10.32 2.76
CA GLN A 134 -2.36 -10.64 3.48
C GLN A 134 -2.53 -11.95 4.25
N PRO A 135 -1.48 -12.80 4.35
CA PRO A 135 -1.56 -14.08 5.06
C PRO A 135 -1.97 -13.97 6.54
N GLN A 136 -1.78 -12.79 7.13
CA GLN A 136 -2.06 -12.52 8.55
C GLN A 136 -3.54 -12.29 8.85
N PHE A 137 -4.39 -12.15 7.83
CA PHE A 137 -5.82 -11.81 8.00
C PHE A 137 -6.76 -12.94 7.56
N SER A 138 -7.97 -12.92 8.13
CA SER A 138 -9.02 -13.85 7.71
C SER A 138 -9.52 -13.52 6.30
N VAL A 139 -9.56 -14.52 5.44
CA VAL A 139 -10.01 -14.37 4.05
C VAL A 139 -11.54 -14.34 3.88
N LYS A 140 -12.32 -14.66 4.92
CA LYS A 140 -13.79 -14.85 4.80
C LYS A 140 -14.54 -13.69 4.15
N GLN A 141 -14.24 -12.45 4.53
CA GLN A 141 -14.89 -11.28 3.92
C GLN A 141 -14.43 -11.06 2.48
N ALA A 142 -13.15 -11.30 2.21
CA ALA A 142 -12.60 -11.22 0.86
C ALA A 142 -13.24 -12.27 -0.06
N GLU A 143 -13.48 -13.49 0.42
CA GLU A 143 -14.17 -14.56 -0.31
C GLU A 143 -15.62 -14.20 -0.65
N ILE A 144 -16.37 -13.61 0.28
CA ILE A 144 -17.73 -13.13 0.03
C ILE A 144 -17.72 -12.10 -1.11
N ILE A 145 -16.83 -11.10 -1.02
CA ILE A 145 -16.74 -10.06 -2.04
C ILE A 145 -16.27 -10.64 -3.37
N ALA A 146 -15.26 -11.51 -3.37
CA ALA A 146 -14.72 -12.13 -4.58
C ALA A 146 -15.80 -12.93 -5.35
N ASN A 147 -16.61 -13.72 -4.62
CA ASN A 147 -17.70 -14.49 -5.22
C ASN A 147 -18.75 -13.59 -5.88
N GLU A 148 -19.12 -12.48 -5.24
CA GLU A 148 -20.14 -11.57 -5.76
C GLU A 148 -19.67 -10.74 -6.97
N ILE A 149 -18.35 -10.44 -7.07
CA ILE A 149 -17.80 -9.66 -8.18
C ILE A 149 -17.14 -10.52 -9.28
N ASN A 150 -17.26 -11.86 -9.19
CA ASN A 150 -16.48 -12.80 -10.02
C ASN A 150 -14.98 -12.49 -10.01
N GLY A 151 -14.47 -12.14 -8.84
CA GLY A 151 -13.09 -11.71 -8.64
C GLY A 151 -12.16 -12.85 -8.22
N GLN A 152 -10.86 -12.56 -8.25
CA GLN A 152 -9.80 -13.45 -7.80
C GLN A 152 -9.16 -12.93 -6.51
N ILE A 153 -8.87 -13.83 -5.59
CA ILE A 153 -8.07 -13.54 -4.40
C ILE A 153 -6.62 -13.90 -4.69
N ILE A 154 -5.73 -12.97 -4.40
CA ILE A 154 -4.28 -13.17 -4.49
C ILE A 154 -3.66 -12.83 -3.14
N TYR A 155 -2.80 -13.73 -2.67
CA TYR A 155 -2.04 -13.47 -1.46
C TYR A 155 -0.86 -12.56 -1.78
N ALA A 156 -0.77 -11.44 -1.06
CA ALA A 156 0.30 -10.45 -1.16
C ALA A 156 0.80 -10.12 0.25
N ASP A 157 1.94 -10.70 0.61
CA ASP A 157 2.53 -10.45 1.94
C ASP A 157 3.34 -9.14 1.93
N PRO A 158 2.92 -8.09 2.64
CA PRO A 158 3.67 -6.84 2.71
C PRO A 158 5.00 -6.98 3.47
N LEU A 159 5.21 -8.09 4.19
CA LEU A 159 6.38 -8.38 5.01
C LEU A 159 7.25 -9.50 4.43
N ALA A 160 7.05 -9.87 3.17
CA ALA A 160 7.82 -10.94 2.53
C ALA A 160 9.32 -10.66 2.56
N GLU A 161 10.11 -11.65 3.00
CA GLU A 161 11.57 -11.55 3.12
C GLU A 161 12.24 -11.21 1.79
N ASN A 162 11.82 -11.88 0.71
CA ASN A 162 12.31 -11.55 -0.63
C ASN A 162 11.52 -10.38 -1.21
N TRP A 163 11.85 -9.18 -0.74
CA TRP A 163 11.14 -7.95 -1.03
C TRP A 163 11.01 -7.66 -2.55
N GLU A 164 12.12 -7.75 -3.29
CA GLU A 164 12.13 -7.46 -4.74
C GLU A 164 11.19 -8.38 -5.51
N LYS A 165 11.34 -9.70 -5.33
CA LYS A 165 10.48 -10.69 -5.99
C LYS A 165 9.02 -10.54 -5.60
N ASN A 166 8.74 -10.20 -4.35
CA ASN A 166 7.38 -9.97 -3.88
C ASN A 166 6.75 -8.76 -4.57
N ILE A 167 7.45 -7.63 -4.65
CA ILE A 167 7.00 -6.43 -5.37
C ILE A 167 6.72 -6.74 -6.83
N GLN A 168 7.63 -7.47 -7.51
CA GLN A 168 7.45 -7.88 -8.91
C GLN A 168 6.22 -8.79 -9.08
N ALA A 169 6.04 -9.79 -8.23
CA ALA A 169 4.90 -10.72 -8.30
C ALA A 169 3.57 -10.00 -8.11
N VAL A 170 3.48 -9.12 -7.11
CA VAL A 170 2.30 -8.28 -6.86
C VAL A 170 2.00 -7.38 -8.07
N ALA A 171 3.02 -6.73 -8.62
CA ALA A 171 2.87 -5.87 -9.79
C ALA A 171 2.34 -6.62 -11.02
N VAL A 172 2.87 -7.82 -11.29
CA VAL A 172 2.40 -8.69 -12.38
C VAL A 172 0.94 -9.08 -12.17
N SER A 173 0.55 -9.46 -10.95
CA SER A 173 -0.83 -9.82 -10.60
C SER A 173 -1.79 -8.64 -10.82
N ILE A 174 -1.41 -7.44 -10.37
CA ILE A 174 -2.18 -6.21 -10.64
C ILE A 174 -2.33 -6.01 -12.15
N LYS A 175 -1.23 -6.08 -12.90
CA LYS A 175 -1.24 -5.85 -14.35
C LYS A 175 -2.14 -6.83 -15.10
N GLN A 176 -2.17 -8.10 -14.67
CA GLN A 176 -3.02 -9.13 -15.29
C GLN A 176 -4.52 -8.85 -15.05
N ALA A 177 -4.87 -8.33 -13.88
CA ALA A 177 -6.25 -7.98 -13.53
C ALA A 177 -6.74 -6.65 -14.13
N LEU A 178 -5.82 -5.78 -14.58
CA LEU A 178 -6.13 -4.49 -15.18
C LEU A 178 -6.26 -4.55 -16.73
N LYS A 179 -6.52 -5.74 -17.28
CA LYS A 179 -6.69 -5.94 -18.73
C LYS A 179 -8.09 -5.58 -19.20
#